data_b931df2bbd033387c0acc01038e766a2
#
_entry.id   b931df2bbd033387c0acc01038e766a2
#
_cell.length_a   1.000
_cell.length_b   1.000
_cell.length_c   1.000
_cell.angle_alpha   90.00
_cell.angle_beta   90.00
_cell.angle_gamma   90.00
#
_symmetry.space_group_name_H-M   'P 1'
#
loop_
_entity.id
_entity.type
_entity.pdbx_description
1 polymer ?
#
loop_
_entity_poly.entity_id
_entity_poly.type
_entity_poly.pdbx_seq_one_letter_code
_entity_poly.pdbx_strand_id
1 'polypeptide(L)'
;MRDNILRYLRENELIAPGATLVCAVSGGKDSVCLLHVMLSLQKELSITVEAAHLNHQLRGAESDRDEAFVRNLCNSLGVRLTVSRADVLSRCKQTGESVEEAARVLRYQFFESLRKPVATAHTQDDNLETVLLNLVRGTALRGLCGIPPKRGRIIRPMLCVSRAEVTAYLEQHALSHVEDSSNAS
;
A
#
# COMPACT_ATOMS: atom_id res chain seq x y z
N MET A 1 -16.57 -7.38 1.51
CA MET A 1 -15.35 -6.60 1.29
C MET A 1 -15.11 -6.28 -0.19
N ARG A 2 -14.93 -7.27 -1.09
CA ARG A 2 -14.61 -7.08 -2.53
C ARG A 2 -15.58 -6.09 -3.22
N ASP A 3 -16.88 -6.27 -3.08
CA ASP A 3 -17.89 -5.44 -3.72
C ASP A 3 -17.93 -4.00 -3.15
N ASN A 4 -17.59 -3.82 -1.86
CA ASN A 4 -17.42 -2.50 -1.27
C ASN A 4 -16.25 -1.76 -1.93
N ILE A 5 -15.12 -2.44 -2.15
CA ILE A 5 -13.95 -1.85 -2.84
C ILE A 5 -14.29 -1.52 -4.29
N LEU A 6 -14.99 -2.40 -5.02
CA LEU A 6 -15.42 -2.14 -6.39
C LEU A 6 -16.31 -0.90 -6.47
N ARG A 7 -17.33 -0.81 -5.59
CA ARG A 7 -18.21 0.35 -5.52
C ARG A 7 -17.42 1.62 -5.20
N TYR A 8 -16.55 1.56 -4.19
CA TYR A 8 -15.72 2.71 -3.77
C TYR A 8 -14.80 3.22 -4.89
N LEU A 9 -14.17 2.30 -5.66
CA LEU A 9 -13.35 2.65 -6.81
C LEU A 9 -14.15 3.40 -7.88
N ARG A 10 -15.38 2.98 -8.13
CA ARG A 10 -16.28 3.59 -9.13
C ARG A 10 -16.82 4.93 -8.66
N GLU A 11 -17.35 5.02 -7.44
CA GLU A 11 -17.92 6.24 -6.87
C GLU A 11 -16.91 7.39 -6.77
N ASN A 12 -15.64 7.06 -6.52
CA ASN A 12 -14.55 8.03 -6.39
C ASN A 12 -13.72 8.17 -7.68
N GLU A 13 -14.10 7.52 -8.77
CA GLU A 13 -13.39 7.56 -10.08
C GLU A 13 -11.87 7.35 -9.93
N LEU A 14 -11.48 6.37 -9.10
CA LEU A 14 -10.08 6.20 -8.71
C LEU A 14 -9.20 5.70 -9.84
N ILE A 15 -9.74 4.90 -10.76
CA ILE A 15 -9.01 4.32 -11.89
C ILE A 15 -9.87 4.26 -13.14
N ALA A 16 -9.29 4.61 -14.28
CA ALA A 16 -9.96 4.55 -15.58
C ALA A 16 -9.84 3.13 -16.20
N PRO A 17 -10.84 2.67 -16.97
CA PRO A 17 -10.71 1.45 -17.79
C PRO A 17 -9.51 1.54 -18.73
N GLY A 18 -8.87 0.41 -19.00
CA GLY A 18 -7.66 0.31 -19.83
C GLY A 18 -6.35 0.69 -19.11
N ALA A 19 -6.42 1.20 -17.90
CA ALA A 19 -5.23 1.57 -17.15
C ALA A 19 -4.46 0.36 -16.63
N THR A 20 -3.14 0.53 -16.47
CA THR A 20 -2.30 -0.39 -15.67
C THR A 20 -2.18 0.18 -14.25
N LEU A 21 -2.69 -0.55 -13.27
CA LEU A 21 -2.59 -0.22 -11.85
C LEU A 21 -1.42 -0.97 -11.22
N VAL A 22 -0.57 -0.27 -10.49
CA VAL A 22 0.52 -0.88 -9.72
C VAL A 22 0.12 -0.95 -8.25
N CYS A 23 0.02 -2.14 -7.67
CA CYS A 23 -0.18 -2.33 -6.24
C CYS A 23 1.16 -2.24 -5.50
N ALA A 24 1.27 -1.35 -4.53
CA ALA A 24 2.42 -1.28 -3.63
C ALA A 24 2.32 -2.43 -2.60
N VAL A 25 3.27 -3.37 -2.67
CA VAL A 25 3.26 -4.59 -1.84
C VAL A 25 4.48 -4.59 -0.92
N SER A 26 4.24 -4.47 0.39
CA SER A 26 5.29 -4.60 1.42
C SER A 26 5.54 -6.05 1.84
N GLY A 27 4.57 -6.93 1.65
CA GLY A 27 4.52 -8.29 2.18
C GLY A 27 3.58 -8.44 3.38
N GLY A 28 3.27 -7.35 4.07
CA GLY A 28 2.32 -7.35 5.20
C GLY A 28 0.87 -7.56 4.75
N LYS A 29 0.02 -7.96 5.71
CA LYS A 29 -1.38 -8.38 5.52
C LYS A 29 -2.19 -7.47 4.60
N ASP A 30 -2.19 -6.16 4.86
CA ASP A 30 -3.01 -5.20 4.12
C ASP A 30 -2.58 -5.11 2.64
N SER A 31 -1.27 -5.12 2.38
CA SER A 31 -0.72 -5.04 1.03
C SER A 31 -0.93 -6.32 0.21
N VAL A 32 -0.88 -7.48 0.84
CA VAL A 32 -1.21 -8.78 0.22
C VAL A 32 -2.69 -8.84 -0.10
N CYS A 33 -3.54 -8.43 0.82
CA CYS A 33 -4.98 -8.32 0.62
C CYS A 33 -5.32 -7.39 -0.55
N LEU A 34 -4.71 -6.18 -0.59
CA LEU A 34 -4.88 -5.23 -1.69
C LEU A 34 -4.57 -5.88 -3.03
N LEU A 35 -3.40 -6.51 -3.17
CA LEU A 35 -2.99 -7.14 -4.42
C LEU A 35 -4.01 -8.19 -4.86
N HIS A 36 -4.39 -9.10 -3.97
CA HIS A 36 -5.33 -10.19 -4.28
C HIS A 36 -6.72 -9.67 -4.69
N VAL A 37 -7.25 -8.68 -3.97
CA VAL A 37 -8.55 -8.07 -4.32
C VAL A 37 -8.47 -7.36 -5.67
N MET A 38 -7.42 -6.57 -5.94
CA MET A 38 -7.29 -5.87 -7.22
C MET A 38 -7.15 -6.83 -8.39
N LEU A 39 -6.45 -7.96 -8.21
CA LEU A 39 -6.40 -9.04 -9.22
C LEU A 39 -7.80 -9.63 -9.48
N SER A 40 -8.59 -9.85 -8.44
CA SER A 40 -9.96 -10.37 -8.59
C SER A 40 -10.90 -9.39 -9.32
N LEU A 41 -10.59 -8.10 -9.30
CA LEU A 41 -11.38 -7.03 -9.91
C LEU A 41 -10.92 -6.63 -11.32
N GLN A 42 -9.79 -7.16 -11.81
CA GLN A 42 -9.18 -6.75 -13.09
C GLN A 42 -10.19 -6.76 -14.27
N LYS A 43 -10.96 -7.83 -14.42
CA LYS A 43 -11.93 -7.99 -15.52
C LYS A 43 -13.06 -6.97 -15.41
N GLU A 44 -13.63 -6.79 -14.21
CA GLU A 44 -14.77 -5.89 -13.98
C GLU A 44 -14.41 -4.40 -14.11
N LEU A 45 -13.16 -4.05 -13.83
CA LEU A 45 -12.61 -2.70 -13.98
C LEU A 45 -11.95 -2.48 -15.34
N SER A 46 -11.78 -3.55 -16.14
CA SER A 46 -11.03 -3.53 -17.40
C SER A 46 -9.63 -2.95 -17.25
N ILE A 47 -8.90 -3.37 -16.21
CA ILE A 47 -7.54 -2.90 -15.90
C ILE A 47 -6.52 -4.04 -15.93
N THR A 48 -5.24 -3.68 -16.04
CA THR A 48 -4.12 -4.60 -15.79
C THR A 48 -3.55 -4.29 -14.40
N VAL A 49 -3.26 -5.33 -13.60
CA VAL A 49 -2.63 -5.18 -12.28
C VAL A 49 -1.19 -5.65 -12.33
N GLU A 50 -0.28 -4.78 -11.87
CA GLU A 50 1.12 -5.08 -11.60
C GLU A 50 1.41 -4.85 -10.12
N ALA A 51 2.56 -5.29 -9.64
CA ALA A 51 3.02 -5.07 -8.28
C ALA A 51 4.33 -4.26 -8.25
N ALA A 52 4.54 -3.52 -7.17
CA ALA A 52 5.81 -2.85 -6.88
C ALA A 52 6.19 -3.05 -5.40
N HIS A 53 7.47 -3.35 -5.16
CA HIS A 53 8.04 -3.50 -3.83
C HIS A 53 9.25 -2.58 -3.67
N LEU A 54 9.31 -1.86 -2.55
CA LEU A 54 10.48 -1.06 -2.17
C LEU A 54 11.11 -1.67 -0.92
N ASN A 55 12.30 -2.22 -1.07
CA ASN A 55 13.12 -2.67 0.05
C ASN A 55 13.88 -1.48 0.64
N HIS A 56 13.53 -1.05 1.83
CA HIS A 56 14.11 0.11 2.53
C HIS A 56 15.48 -0.18 3.15
N GLN A 57 15.95 -1.42 3.14
CA GLN A 57 17.23 -1.88 3.70
C GLN A 57 17.46 -1.52 5.19
N LEU A 58 16.37 -1.34 5.95
CA LEU A 58 16.44 -0.90 7.35
C LEU A 58 16.69 -2.04 8.33
N ARG A 59 16.25 -3.26 7.98
CA ARG A 59 16.26 -4.44 8.87
C ARG A 59 17.18 -5.55 8.36
N GLY A 60 18.13 -5.24 7.48
CA GLY A 60 19.08 -6.21 6.93
C GLY A 60 18.39 -7.47 6.37
N ALA A 61 18.71 -8.64 6.94
CA ALA A 61 18.18 -9.92 6.48
C ALA A 61 16.63 -10.04 6.51
N GLU A 62 15.94 -9.35 7.42
CA GLU A 62 14.48 -9.31 7.42
C GLU A 62 13.93 -8.59 6.18
N SER A 63 14.53 -7.47 5.80
CA SER A 63 14.13 -6.75 4.59
C SER A 63 14.33 -7.59 3.32
N ASP A 64 15.40 -8.40 3.26
CA ASP A 64 15.64 -9.30 2.13
C ASP A 64 14.68 -10.50 2.14
N ARG A 65 14.33 -11.03 3.31
CA ARG A 65 13.28 -12.06 3.47
C ARG A 65 11.92 -11.54 2.96
N ASP A 66 11.55 -10.32 3.32
CA ASP A 66 10.29 -9.71 2.92
C ASP A 66 10.25 -9.48 1.40
N GLU A 67 11.36 -9.03 0.79
CA GLU A 67 11.50 -8.93 -0.66
C GLU A 67 11.34 -10.32 -1.32
N ALA A 68 11.99 -11.36 -0.78
CA ALA A 68 11.90 -12.73 -1.31
C ALA A 68 10.46 -13.26 -1.23
N PHE A 69 9.75 -12.99 -0.12
CA PHE A 69 8.34 -13.34 0.02
C PHE A 69 7.48 -12.68 -1.08
N VAL A 70 7.64 -11.37 -1.29
CA VAL A 70 6.87 -10.64 -2.32
C VAL A 70 7.17 -11.16 -3.73
N ARG A 71 8.42 -11.50 -4.03
CA ARG A 71 8.80 -12.11 -5.31
C ARG A 71 8.11 -13.45 -5.53
N ASN A 72 8.12 -14.32 -4.52
CA ASN A 72 7.46 -15.62 -4.58
C ASN A 72 5.94 -15.48 -4.72
N LEU A 73 5.32 -14.57 -3.97
CA LEU A 73 3.89 -14.27 -4.07
C LEU A 73 3.52 -13.80 -5.48
N CYS A 74 4.23 -12.82 -6.04
CA CYS A 74 3.95 -12.31 -7.36
C CYS A 74 4.16 -13.37 -8.46
N ASN A 75 5.20 -14.20 -8.34
CA ASN A 75 5.44 -15.31 -9.25
C ASN A 75 4.29 -16.34 -9.21
N SER A 76 3.83 -16.73 -8.02
CA SER A 76 2.71 -17.68 -7.88
C SER A 76 1.39 -17.15 -8.44
N LEU A 77 1.17 -15.83 -8.37
CA LEU A 77 -0.01 -15.15 -8.91
C LEU A 77 0.12 -14.75 -10.38
N GLY A 78 1.28 -14.96 -11.01
CA GLY A 78 1.55 -14.56 -12.40
C GLY A 78 1.54 -13.03 -12.59
N VAL A 79 1.92 -12.26 -11.55
CA VAL A 79 1.89 -10.80 -11.55
C VAL A 79 3.29 -10.23 -11.82
N ARG A 80 3.36 -9.28 -12.76
CA ARG A 80 4.60 -8.55 -13.01
C ARG A 80 4.99 -7.71 -11.79
N LEU A 81 6.20 -7.91 -11.27
CA LEU A 81 6.74 -7.20 -10.11
C LEU A 81 7.89 -6.28 -10.51
N THR A 82 7.83 -5.03 -10.06
CA THR A 82 8.96 -4.08 -10.07
C THR A 82 9.51 -3.95 -8.67
N VAL A 83 10.80 -4.24 -8.47
CA VAL A 83 11.47 -4.09 -7.16
C VAL A 83 12.50 -2.97 -7.25
N SER A 84 12.56 -2.15 -6.22
CA SER A 84 13.63 -1.18 -6.00
C SER A 84 14.18 -1.33 -4.58
N ARG A 85 15.43 -0.93 -4.38
CA ARG A 85 16.08 -0.88 -3.07
C ARG A 85 16.46 0.56 -2.76
N ALA A 86 16.28 0.98 -1.52
CA ALA A 86 16.54 2.34 -1.08
C ALA A 86 17.34 2.34 0.23
N ASP A 87 18.51 2.97 0.20
CA ASP A 87 19.32 3.16 1.40
C ASP A 87 18.81 4.38 2.19
N VAL A 88 17.88 4.09 3.10
CA VAL A 88 17.25 5.10 3.97
C VAL A 88 18.27 5.72 4.92
N LEU A 89 19.20 4.92 5.47
CA LEU A 89 20.16 5.41 6.45
C LEU A 89 21.17 6.40 5.83
N SER A 90 21.62 6.13 4.60
CA SER A 90 22.48 7.07 3.88
C SER A 90 21.78 8.39 3.60
N ARG A 91 20.46 8.34 3.26
CA ARG A 91 19.67 9.56 3.10
C ARG A 91 19.56 10.35 4.41
N CYS A 92 19.23 9.70 5.53
CA CYS A 92 19.17 10.36 6.84
C CYS A 92 20.47 11.10 7.19
N LYS A 93 21.64 10.47 6.92
CA LYS A 93 22.95 11.09 7.16
C LYS A 93 23.21 12.32 6.29
N GLN A 94 22.68 12.33 5.06
CA GLN A 94 22.89 13.44 4.11
C GLN A 94 21.94 14.60 4.35
N THR A 95 20.70 14.34 4.76
CA THR A 95 19.63 15.36 4.82
C THR A 95 19.26 15.78 6.24
N GLY A 96 19.62 14.99 7.27
CA GLY A 96 19.16 15.20 8.64
C GLY A 96 17.69 14.82 8.89
N GLU A 97 17.02 14.24 7.91
CA GLU A 97 15.64 13.75 8.04
C GLU A 97 15.56 12.57 9.02
N SER A 98 14.42 12.40 9.68
CA SER A 98 14.13 11.18 10.44
C SER A 98 14.06 9.95 9.51
N VAL A 99 14.26 8.76 10.08
CA VAL A 99 14.19 7.50 9.32
C VAL A 99 12.81 7.35 8.65
N GLU A 100 11.75 7.74 9.35
CA GLU A 100 10.38 7.67 8.84
C GLU A 100 10.17 8.62 7.65
N GLU A 101 10.64 9.88 7.78
CA GLU A 101 10.55 10.87 6.71
C GLU A 101 11.36 10.46 5.49
N ALA A 102 12.61 10.04 5.69
CA ALA A 102 13.49 9.58 4.62
C ALA A 102 12.90 8.37 3.87
N ALA A 103 12.40 7.37 4.61
CA ALA A 103 11.71 6.22 4.03
C ALA A 103 10.45 6.62 3.25
N ARG A 104 9.67 7.56 3.79
CA ARG A 104 8.49 8.12 3.13
C ARG A 104 8.86 8.82 1.82
N VAL A 105 9.85 9.70 1.82
CA VAL A 105 10.29 10.43 0.63
C VAL A 105 10.76 9.46 -0.45
N LEU A 106 11.64 8.50 -0.11
CA LEU A 106 12.14 7.49 -1.06
C LEU A 106 11.02 6.64 -1.64
N ARG A 107 10.01 6.28 -0.84
CA ARG A 107 8.83 5.55 -1.30
C ARG A 107 8.03 6.36 -2.33
N TYR A 108 7.78 7.64 -2.08
CA TYR A 108 7.04 8.48 -3.02
C TYR A 108 7.85 8.74 -4.30
N GLN A 109 9.17 8.92 -4.22
CA GLN A 109 10.04 9.03 -5.39
C GLN A 109 9.99 7.75 -6.25
N PHE A 110 10.01 6.58 -5.60
CA PHE A 110 9.84 5.30 -6.30
C PHE A 110 8.48 5.21 -6.99
N PHE A 111 7.38 5.56 -6.31
CA PHE A 111 6.06 5.54 -6.92
C PHE A 111 5.93 6.50 -8.11
N GLU A 112 6.51 7.68 -8.03
CA GLU A 112 6.55 8.64 -9.13
C GLU A 112 7.35 8.10 -10.34
N SER A 113 8.43 7.37 -10.11
CA SER A 113 9.25 6.78 -11.17
C SER A 113 8.50 5.74 -12.00
N LEU A 114 7.48 5.09 -11.43
CA LEU A 114 6.67 4.09 -12.11
C LEU A 114 5.77 4.68 -13.21
N ARG A 115 5.48 5.98 -13.16
CA ARG A 115 4.66 6.74 -14.12
C ARG A 115 3.26 6.15 -14.39
N LYS A 116 2.77 5.31 -13.49
CA LYS A 116 1.47 4.64 -13.50
C LYS A 116 0.67 4.99 -12.26
N PRO A 117 -0.67 4.82 -12.24
CA PRO A 117 -1.44 4.82 -10.99
C PRO A 117 -0.89 3.77 -10.02
N VAL A 118 -0.73 4.16 -8.75
CA VAL A 118 -0.23 3.28 -7.67
C VAL A 118 -1.30 3.15 -6.60
N ALA A 119 -1.70 1.92 -6.28
CA ALA A 119 -2.58 1.62 -5.17
C ALA A 119 -1.79 1.34 -3.89
N THR A 120 -2.20 1.95 -2.79
CA THR A 120 -1.66 1.69 -1.45
C THR A 120 -2.74 1.15 -0.52
N ALA A 121 -2.35 0.31 0.44
CA ALA A 121 -3.24 -0.49 1.26
C ALA A 121 -3.72 0.21 2.55
N HIS A 122 -3.95 1.53 2.50
CA HIS A 122 -4.52 2.24 3.65
C HIS A 122 -5.98 1.82 3.86
N THR A 123 -6.32 1.52 5.11
CA THR A 123 -7.63 1.06 5.55
C THR A 123 -8.46 2.17 6.17
N GLN A 124 -9.71 1.87 6.53
CA GLN A 124 -10.57 2.76 7.30
C GLN A 124 -9.96 3.10 8.67
N ASP A 125 -9.30 2.12 9.30
CA ASP A 125 -8.66 2.29 10.60
C ASP A 125 -7.49 3.29 10.51
N ASP A 126 -6.66 3.21 9.45
CA ASP A 126 -5.59 4.18 9.21
C ASP A 126 -6.12 5.60 9.00
N ASN A 127 -7.28 5.70 8.34
CA ASN A 127 -7.95 6.98 8.16
C ASN A 127 -8.45 7.55 9.48
N LEU A 128 -9.06 6.73 10.34
CA LEU A 128 -9.51 7.12 11.66
C LEU A 128 -8.34 7.56 12.54
N GLU A 129 -7.25 6.78 12.58
CA GLU A 129 -6.02 7.14 13.30
C GLU A 129 -5.48 8.48 12.84
N THR A 130 -5.45 8.73 11.52
CA THR A 130 -4.99 10.00 10.94
C THR A 130 -5.87 11.18 11.40
N VAL A 131 -7.18 11.03 11.38
CA VAL A 131 -8.14 12.06 11.84
C VAL A 131 -7.94 12.34 13.32
N LEU A 132 -7.82 11.30 14.16
CA LEU A 132 -7.61 11.46 15.61
C LEU A 132 -6.28 12.16 15.91
N LEU A 133 -5.19 11.78 15.26
CA LEU A 133 -3.89 12.43 15.41
C LEU A 133 -3.94 13.91 15.01
N ASN A 134 -4.65 14.23 13.93
CA ASN A 134 -4.82 15.61 13.49
C ASN A 134 -5.64 16.44 14.49
N LEU A 135 -6.68 15.85 15.08
CA LEU A 135 -7.48 16.49 16.14
C LEU A 135 -6.60 16.80 17.38
N VAL A 136 -5.82 15.81 17.84
CA VAL A 136 -4.93 16.00 19.01
C VAL A 136 -3.88 17.09 18.75
N ARG A 137 -3.38 17.20 17.52
CA ARG A 137 -2.41 18.23 17.10
C ARG A 137 -3.04 19.61 16.90
N GLY A 138 -4.35 19.76 17.09
CA GLY A 138 -5.05 21.05 16.95
C GLY A 138 -5.09 21.57 15.52
N THR A 139 -4.98 20.68 14.52
CA THR A 139 -5.12 21.11 13.13
C THR A 139 -6.58 21.50 12.86
N ALA A 140 -6.77 22.70 12.24
CA ALA A 140 -8.07 23.22 11.88
C ALA A 140 -8.86 22.24 10.95
N LEU A 141 -10.05 22.63 10.49
CA LEU A 141 -10.99 21.80 9.68
C LEU A 141 -10.33 20.93 8.58
N ARG A 142 -9.20 21.35 8.02
CA ARG A 142 -8.44 20.54 7.05
C ARG A 142 -7.90 19.22 7.64
N GLY A 143 -7.63 19.16 8.94
CA GLY A 143 -7.19 17.93 9.61
C GLY A 143 -8.29 16.87 9.75
N LEU A 144 -9.56 17.29 9.71
CA LEU A 144 -10.71 16.38 9.80
C LEU A 144 -10.98 15.62 8.50
N CYS A 145 -10.39 16.04 7.38
CA CYS A 145 -10.61 15.39 6.09
C CYS A 145 -9.96 13.99 5.97
N GLY A 146 -9.09 13.62 6.92
CA GLY A 146 -8.43 12.32 6.92
C GLY A 146 -7.53 12.07 5.70
N ILE A 147 -7.40 10.81 5.31
CA ILE A 147 -6.59 10.37 4.18
C ILE A 147 -7.42 10.48 2.87
N PRO A 148 -7.01 11.28 1.89
CA PRO A 148 -7.78 11.42 0.65
C PRO A 148 -7.77 10.11 -0.16
N PRO A 149 -8.88 9.72 -0.81
CA PRO A 149 -8.96 8.53 -1.67
C PRO A 149 -7.95 8.53 -2.81
N LYS A 150 -7.64 9.74 -3.33
CA LYS A 150 -6.68 9.94 -4.43
C LYS A 150 -5.80 11.16 -4.17
N ARG A 151 -4.50 11.02 -4.42
CA ARG A 151 -3.54 12.12 -4.40
C ARG A 151 -2.55 11.95 -5.54
N GLY A 152 -2.69 12.77 -6.58
CA GLY A 152 -1.92 12.61 -7.81
C GLY A 152 -2.17 11.22 -8.43
N ARG A 153 -1.12 10.43 -8.60
CA ARG A 153 -1.21 9.05 -9.12
C ARG A 153 -1.45 7.99 -8.06
N ILE A 154 -1.47 8.35 -6.79
CA ILE A 154 -1.68 7.41 -5.71
C ILE A 154 -3.16 7.32 -5.38
N ILE A 155 -3.69 6.10 -5.39
CA ILE A 155 -5.07 5.78 -5.02
C ILE A 155 -5.09 4.86 -3.79
N ARG A 156 -6.21 4.86 -3.05
CA ARG A 156 -6.36 4.11 -1.80
C ARG A 156 -7.67 3.34 -1.80
N PRO A 157 -7.70 2.20 -2.50
CA PRO A 157 -8.93 1.43 -2.69
C PRO A 157 -9.54 0.89 -1.40
N MET A 158 -8.71 0.69 -0.37
CA MET A 158 -9.11 0.01 0.87
C MET A 158 -9.56 0.98 1.99
N LEU A 159 -9.66 2.28 1.75
CA LEU A 159 -10.17 3.23 2.75
C LEU A 159 -11.63 3.00 3.17
N CYS A 160 -12.37 2.16 2.43
CA CYS A 160 -13.74 1.78 2.71
C CYS A 160 -13.87 0.46 3.49
N VAL A 161 -12.76 -0.17 3.89
CA VAL A 161 -12.74 -1.45 4.61
C VAL A 161 -11.90 -1.37 5.87
N SER A 162 -12.30 -2.12 6.90
CA SER A 162 -11.63 -2.20 8.18
C SER A 162 -10.49 -3.24 8.18
N ARG A 163 -9.55 -3.12 9.13
CA ARG A 163 -8.51 -4.15 9.38
C ARG A 163 -9.11 -5.51 9.73
N ALA A 164 -10.27 -5.55 10.38
CA ALA A 164 -10.98 -6.79 10.70
C ALA A 164 -11.48 -7.49 9.41
N GLU A 165 -12.06 -6.73 8.47
CA GLU A 165 -12.47 -7.28 7.17
C GLU A 165 -11.28 -7.77 6.34
N VAL A 166 -10.13 -7.09 6.41
CA VAL A 166 -8.88 -7.54 5.76
C VAL A 166 -8.42 -8.88 6.33
N THR A 167 -8.39 -9.02 7.67
CA THR A 167 -8.01 -10.27 8.33
C THR A 167 -8.93 -11.41 7.93
N ALA A 168 -10.25 -11.22 8.03
CA ALA A 168 -11.23 -12.22 7.62
C ALA A 168 -11.09 -12.64 6.13
N TYR A 169 -10.77 -11.67 5.26
CA TYR A 169 -10.54 -11.95 3.84
C TYR A 169 -9.30 -12.81 3.61
N LEU A 170 -8.19 -12.50 4.30
CA LEU A 170 -6.95 -13.28 4.20
C LEU A 170 -7.15 -14.72 4.67
N GLU A 171 -7.87 -14.92 5.79
CA GLU A 171 -8.23 -16.24 6.31
C GLU A 171 -9.10 -17.02 5.33
N GLN A 172 -10.17 -16.39 4.82
CA GLN A 172 -11.08 -17.00 3.85
C GLN A 172 -10.36 -17.50 2.59
N HIS A 173 -9.33 -16.78 2.15
CA HIS A 173 -8.58 -17.11 0.93
C HIS A 173 -7.24 -17.84 1.20
N ALA A 174 -6.96 -18.20 2.45
CA ALA A 174 -5.72 -18.86 2.89
C ALA A 174 -4.46 -18.13 2.40
N LEU A 175 -4.45 -16.79 2.47
CA LEU A 175 -3.35 -15.96 1.99
C LEU A 175 -2.28 -15.77 3.07
N SER A 176 -1.08 -16.24 2.79
CA SER A 176 0.09 -16.01 3.65
C SER A 176 0.58 -14.56 3.51
N HIS A 177 1.11 -14.01 4.59
CA HIS A 177 1.73 -12.69 4.64
C HIS A 177 2.89 -12.69 5.64
N VAL A 178 3.72 -11.65 5.58
CA VAL A 178 4.79 -11.42 6.57
C VAL A 178 4.22 -10.67 7.76
N GLU A 179 4.51 -11.16 8.97
CA GLU A 179 4.21 -10.43 10.20
C GLU A 179 5.30 -9.37 10.43
N ASP A 180 4.87 -8.14 10.72
CA ASP A 180 5.78 -7.04 11.01
C ASP A 180 6.26 -7.17 12.46
N SER A 181 7.56 -7.41 12.66
CA SER A 181 8.16 -7.54 14.00
C SER A 181 8.04 -6.24 14.83
N SER A 182 7.75 -5.10 14.19
CA SER A 182 7.54 -3.82 14.87
C SER A 182 6.17 -3.67 15.55
N ASN A 183 5.21 -4.57 15.30
CA ASN A 183 3.89 -4.57 15.97
C ASN A 183 3.87 -5.32 17.30
N ALA A 184 5.01 -5.84 17.78
CA ALA A 184 5.14 -6.61 19.02
C ALA A 184 5.67 -5.78 20.21
N SER A 185 5.56 -4.45 20.16
CA SER A 185 6.02 -3.55 21.23
C SER A 185 4.89 -2.71 21.79
#